data_caacba58e17648fc8cd18123e73cf8f7
#
_entry.id   caacba58e17648fc8cd18123e73cf8f7
#
_cell.length_a   1.000
_cell.length_b   1.000
_cell.length_c   1.000
_cell.angle_alpha   90.00
_cell.angle_beta   90.00
_cell.angle_gamma   90.00
#
_symmetry.space_group_name_H-M   'P 1'
#
loop_
_entity.id
_entity.type
_entity.pdbx_description
1 polymer ?
#
loop_
_entity_poly.entity_id
_entity_poly.type
_entity_poly.pdbx_seq_one_letter_code
_entity_poly.pdbx_strand_id
1 'polypeptide(L)'
;MYEDKCAFVSKVPNNPVGMSALSEVRHYGVNTEYMLRGGDRLGIYFFEKGSDIRNTNVVYDRAFSAFLLSQPSEYHWENILEPGDVFYFSGVTPAVSKYVEDTVRSALKYCKENDIQVICEKNVV
;
A
#
# COMPACT_ATOMS: atom_id res chain seq x y z
N MET A 1 -3.11 26.17 8.95
CA MET A 1 -3.88 24.98 8.57
C MET A 1 -3.03 24.11 7.66
N TYR A 2 -2.77 22.91 8.08
CA TYR A 2 -2.02 21.97 7.25
C TYR A 2 -2.96 21.35 6.25
N GLU A 3 -2.84 21.72 5.01
CA GLU A 3 -3.41 20.93 3.93
C GLU A 3 -2.34 19.95 3.46
N ASP A 4 -1.98 19.03 4.32
CA ASP A 4 -1.10 17.96 3.92
C ASP A 4 -1.85 17.08 2.93
N LYS A 5 -1.44 17.15 1.69
CA LYS A 5 -1.98 16.29 0.64
C LYS A 5 -1.33 14.93 0.78
N CYS A 6 -2.15 13.91 0.99
CA CYS A 6 -1.71 12.54 1.10
C CYS A 6 -2.20 11.75 -0.11
N ALA A 7 -1.31 10.96 -0.72
CA ALA A 7 -1.65 10.03 -1.78
C ALA A 7 -1.35 8.61 -1.32
N PHE A 8 -2.14 7.66 -1.78
CA PHE A 8 -1.95 6.24 -1.48
C PHE A 8 -1.58 5.50 -2.74
N VAL A 9 -0.51 4.71 -2.67
CA VAL A 9 -0.02 3.91 -3.79
C VAL A 9 -0.25 2.44 -3.48
N SER A 10 -1.03 1.78 -4.31
CA SER A 10 -1.36 0.37 -4.17
C SER A 10 -1.94 -0.15 -5.48
N LYS A 11 -2.45 -1.38 -5.47
CA LYS A 11 -3.15 -1.95 -6.60
C LYS A 11 -4.38 -2.70 -6.12
N VAL A 12 -5.50 -2.44 -6.77
CA VAL A 12 -6.78 -3.10 -6.49
C VAL A 12 -7.34 -3.71 -7.76
N PRO A 13 -8.13 -4.79 -7.65
CA PRO A 13 -8.75 -5.38 -8.85
C PRO A 13 -9.77 -4.42 -9.45
N ASN A 14 -9.95 -4.52 -10.77
CA ASN A 14 -10.92 -3.71 -11.49
C ASN A 14 -12.30 -4.39 -11.46
N ASN A 15 -12.88 -4.45 -10.28
CA ASN A 15 -14.19 -5.06 -10.02
C ASN A 15 -14.90 -4.29 -8.89
N PRO A 16 -16.17 -4.60 -8.59
CA PRO A 16 -16.89 -3.87 -7.53
C PRO A 16 -16.22 -3.88 -6.16
N VAL A 17 -15.54 -4.97 -5.79
CA VAL A 17 -14.84 -5.06 -4.51
C VAL A 17 -13.64 -4.13 -4.49
N GLY A 18 -12.84 -4.13 -5.56
CA GLY A 18 -11.71 -3.21 -5.71
C GLY A 18 -12.14 -1.76 -5.73
N MET A 19 -13.24 -1.46 -6.40
CA MET A 19 -13.78 -0.10 -6.47
C MET A 19 -14.31 0.35 -5.12
N SER A 20 -14.87 -0.57 -4.32
CA SER A 20 -15.31 -0.28 -2.96
C SER A 20 -14.13 0.11 -2.07
N ALA A 21 -13.03 -0.64 -2.16
CA ALA A 21 -11.81 -0.32 -1.42
C ALA A 21 -11.25 1.06 -1.81
N LEU A 22 -11.20 1.35 -3.10
CA LEU A 22 -10.72 2.63 -3.60
C LEU A 22 -11.60 3.78 -3.13
N SER A 23 -12.92 3.60 -3.16
CA SER A 23 -13.88 4.61 -2.69
C SER A 23 -13.73 4.88 -1.21
N GLU A 24 -13.46 3.86 -0.41
CA GLU A 24 -13.24 4.01 1.03
C GLU A 24 -11.99 4.86 1.30
N VAL A 25 -10.90 4.61 0.60
CA VAL A 25 -9.69 5.44 0.71
C VAL A 25 -9.99 6.89 0.33
N ARG A 26 -10.71 7.07 -0.77
CA ARG A 26 -11.09 8.41 -1.26
C ARG A 26 -12.01 9.14 -0.30
N HIS A 27 -12.83 8.41 0.43
CA HIS A 27 -13.75 8.97 1.42
C HIS A 27 -13.03 9.80 2.49
N TYR A 28 -11.81 9.42 2.84
CA TYR A 28 -10.99 10.13 3.82
C TYR A 28 -10.15 11.25 3.21
N GLY A 29 -10.41 11.65 1.98
CA GLY A 29 -9.71 12.74 1.33
C GLY A 29 -8.33 12.39 0.79
N VAL A 30 -8.00 11.10 0.72
CA VAL A 30 -6.71 10.63 0.18
C VAL A 30 -6.75 10.62 -1.34
N ASN A 31 -5.69 11.10 -1.97
CA ASN A 31 -5.56 11.06 -3.41
C ASN A 31 -5.33 9.62 -3.89
N THR A 32 -6.21 9.12 -4.75
CA THR A 32 -6.18 7.76 -5.28
C THR A 32 -5.70 7.71 -6.74
N GLU A 33 -5.17 8.80 -7.26
CA GLU A 33 -4.72 8.90 -8.66
C GLU A 33 -3.66 7.86 -9.01
N TYR A 34 -2.81 7.51 -8.04
CA TYR A 34 -1.71 6.58 -8.24
C TYR A 34 -2.04 5.15 -7.85
N MET A 35 -3.28 4.86 -7.51
CA MET A 35 -3.71 3.49 -7.27
C MET A 35 -3.94 2.78 -8.60
N LEU A 36 -3.22 1.69 -8.80
CA LEU A 36 -3.33 0.86 -9.99
C LEU A 36 -4.59 0.00 -9.92
N ARG A 37 -5.11 -0.35 -11.08
CA ARG A 37 -6.29 -1.21 -11.21
C ARG A 37 -5.94 -2.41 -12.09
N GLY A 38 -6.27 -3.59 -11.64
CA GLY A 38 -6.01 -4.82 -12.36
C GLY A 38 -5.82 -5.98 -11.40
N GLY A 39 -5.50 -7.14 -11.96
CA GLY A 39 -5.40 -8.35 -11.16
C GLY A 39 -6.76 -8.97 -10.87
N ASP A 40 -6.77 -10.07 -10.12
CA ASP A 40 -7.97 -10.89 -9.97
C ASP A 40 -8.74 -10.62 -8.69
N ARG A 41 -8.04 -10.31 -7.59
CA ARG A 41 -8.72 -10.22 -6.31
C ARG A 41 -8.11 -9.17 -5.39
N LEU A 42 -8.94 -8.67 -4.48
CA LEU A 42 -8.51 -7.84 -3.36
C LEU A 42 -8.07 -8.74 -2.20
N GLY A 43 -6.92 -8.42 -1.60
CA GLY A 43 -6.51 -9.08 -0.36
C GLY A 43 -7.43 -8.65 0.79
N ILE A 44 -7.82 -9.59 1.63
CA ILE A 44 -8.66 -9.32 2.78
C ILE A 44 -8.09 -9.99 4.03
N TYR A 45 -8.56 -9.58 5.17
CA TYR A 45 -8.30 -10.28 6.41
C TYR A 45 -9.55 -10.31 7.26
N PHE A 46 -9.62 -11.31 8.11
CA PHE A 46 -10.71 -11.47 9.07
C PHE A 46 -10.16 -11.19 10.46
N PHE A 47 -10.79 -10.29 11.15
CA PHE A 47 -10.41 -9.90 12.50
C PHE A 47 -11.45 -10.42 13.48
N GLU A 48 -11.05 -11.36 14.35
CA GLU A 48 -11.89 -11.85 15.42
C GLU A 48 -11.47 -11.14 16.71
N LYS A 49 -12.35 -10.29 17.22
CA LYS A 49 -12.07 -9.54 18.45
C LYS A 49 -12.04 -10.51 19.64
N GLY A 50 -10.95 -10.46 20.39
CA GLY A 50 -10.81 -11.24 21.61
C GLY A 50 -11.74 -10.77 22.72
N SER A 51 -12.05 -11.70 23.63
CA SER A 51 -12.73 -11.44 24.89
C SER A 51 -11.80 -11.85 26.05
N ASP A 52 -12.26 -11.70 27.29
CA ASP A 52 -11.46 -12.05 28.48
C ASP A 52 -10.91 -13.47 28.46
N ILE A 53 -11.54 -14.39 27.69
CA ILE A 53 -11.18 -15.81 27.61
C ILE A 53 -10.50 -16.14 26.28
N ARG A 54 -10.68 -15.30 25.24
CA ARG A 54 -10.16 -15.54 23.89
C ARG A 54 -9.16 -14.47 23.49
N ASN A 55 -8.05 -14.90 22.93
CA ASN A 55 -7.11 -13.99 22.28
C ASN A 55 -7.72 -13.45 20.98
N THR A 56 -7.37 -12.21 20.66
CA THR A 56 -7.68 -11.64 19.36
C THR A 56 -7.00 -12.46 18.28
N ASN A 57 -7.76 -12.81 17.24
CA ASN A 57 -7.26 -13.60 16.13
C ASN A 57 -7.42 -12.85 14.82
N VAL A 58 -6.41 -12.93 13.98
CA VAL A 58 -6.42 -12.34 12.64
C VAL A 58 -6.12 -13.44 11.63
N VAL A 59 -7.02 -13.61 10.66
CA VAL A 59 -6.84 -14.57 9.56
C VAL A 59 -6.66 -13.77 8.27
N TYR A 60 -5.51 -13.93 7.62
CA TYR A 60 -5.21 -13.27 6.37
C TYR A 60 -5.63 -14.12 5.18
N ASP A 61 -6.33 -13.50 4.24
CA ASP A 61 -6.70 -14.09 2.97
C ASP A 61 -6.27 -13.14 1.86
N ARG A 62 -4.98 -13.14 1.56
CA ARG A 62 -4.39 -12.19 0.62
C ARG A 62 -3.49 -12.82 -0.44
N ALA A 63 -3.36 -14.15 -0.44
CA ALA A 63 -2.56 -14.84 -1.45
C ALA A 63 -3.06 -14.50 -2.85
N PHE A 64 -2.13 -14.22 -3.76
CA PHE A 64 -2.42 -13.87 -5.16
C PHE A 64 -3.30 -12.63 -5.33
N SER A 65 -3.35 -11.75 -4.33
CA SER A 65 -4.06 -10.49 -4.46
C SER A 65 -3.37 -9.59 -5.50
N ALA A 66 -4.14 -8.66 -6.05
CA ALA A 66 -3.65 -7.74 -7.07
C ALA A 66 -2.38 -6.99 -6.62
N PHE A 67 -2.36 -6.54 -5.37
CA PHE A 67 -1.20 -5.85 -4.83
C PHE A 67 0.03 -6.76 -4.70
N LEU A 68 -0.14 -7.97 -4.17
CA LEU A 68 0.97 -8.90 -3.96
C LEU A 68 1.62 -9.36 -5.27
N LEU A 69 0.86 -9.38 -6.35
CA LEU A 69 1.36 -9.76 -7.68
C LEU A 69 1.79 -8.57 -8.53
N SER A 70 1.62 -7.34 -8.03
CA SER A 70 2.02 -6.16 -8.77
C SER A 70 3.55 -6.13 -8.96
N GLN A 71 3.98 -5.72 -10.15
CA GLN A 71 5.38 -5.69 -10.54
C GLN A 71 5.97 -4.31 -10.34
N PRO A 72 7.29 -4.20 -10.08
CA PRO A 72 7.94 -2.89 -9.98
C PRO A 72 7.73 -2.01 -11.21
N SER A 73 7.67 -2.62 -12.40
CA SER A 73 7.49 -1.91 -13.66
C SER A 73 6.15 -1.20 -13.81
N GLU A 74 5.16 -1.56 -12.99
CA GLU A 74 3.85 -0.92 -13.01
C GLU A 74 3.83 0.42 -12.28
N TYR A 75 4.82 0.69 -11.44
CA TYR A 75 4.88 1.92 -10.64
C TYR A 75 5.91 2.87 -11.24
N HIS A 76 5.44 4.02 -11.69
CA HIS A 76 6.27 5.07 -12.30
C HIS A 76 6.56 6.14 -11.26
N TRP A 77 7.58 5.91 -10.43
CA TRP A 77 7.91 6.79 -9.31
C TRP A 77 8.22 8.21 -9.76
N GLU A 78 8.78 8.38 -10.96
CA GLU A 78 9.04 9.68 -11.55
C GLU A 78 7.78 10.53 -11.76
N ASN A 79 6.63 9.88 -11.88
CA ASN A 79 5.33 10.55 -12.04
C ASN A 79 4.57 10.65 -10.71
N ILE A 80 5.02 9.95 -9.68
CA ILE A 80 4.34 9.87 -8.39
C ILE A 80 4.99 10.80 -7.38
N LEU A 81 6.31 10.78 -7.31
CA LEU A 81 7.08 11.50 -6.30
C LEU A 81 7.72 12.76 -6.87
N GLU A 82 7.60 13.85 -6.12
CA GLU A 82 8.18 15.15 -6.46
C GLU A 82 9.13 15.62 -5.35
N PRO A 83 10.07 16.53 -5.67
CA PRO A 83 10.91 17.14 -4.63
C PRO A 83 10.06 17.77 -3.53
N GLY A 84 10.41 17.49 -2.27
CA GLY A 84 9.65 17.96 -1.11
C GLY A 84 8.65 16.94 -0.57
N ASP A 85 8.35 15.90 -1.34
CA ASP A 85 7.49 14.84 -0.88
C ASP A 85 8.17 13.98 0.20
N VAL A 86 7.36 13.26 0.95
CA VAL A 86 7.81 12.25 1.91
C VAL A 86 7.24 10.90 1.46
N PHE A 87 8.11 9.93 1.27
CA PHE A 87 7.70 8.57 0.99
C PHE A 87 7.63 7.79 2.29
N TYR A 88 6.43 7.34 2.63
CA TYR A 88 6.16 6.59 3.85
C TYR A 88 5.74 5.17 3.52
N PHE A 89 6.33 4.20 4.19
CA PHE A 89 5.89 2.80 4.07
C PHE A 89 6.04 2.06 5.40
N SER A 90 5.23 1.02 5.56
CA SER A 90 5.32 0.11 6.70
C SER A 90 6.32 -1.01 6.40
N GLY A 91 7.09 -1.43 7.39
CA GLY A 91 8.03 -2.53 7.26
C GLY A 91 7.40 -3.87 6.90
N VAL A 92 6.09 -4.02 7.10
CA VAL A 92 5.34 -5.21 6.65
C VAL A 92 5.24 -5.25 5.13
N THR A 93 5.14 -4.10 4.48
CA THR A 93 4.89 -4.02 3.04
C THR A 93 5.90 -4.79 2.20
N PRO A 94 7.23 -4.64 2.35
CA PRO A 94 8.17 -5.40 1.55
C PRO A 94 8.21 -6.90 1.90
N ALA A 95 7.61 -7.30 3.01
CA ALA A 95 7.63 -8.69 3.45
C ALA A 95 6.49 -9.53 2.87
N VAL A 96 5.48 -8.90 2.23
CA VAL A 96 4.28 -9.62 1.77
C VAL A 96 4.51 -10.41 0.48
N SER A 97 5.43 -9.99 -0.36
CA SER A 97 5.83 -10.73 -1.56
C SER A 97 7.16 -10.23 -2.10
N LYS A 98 7.82 -11.05 -2.91
CA LYS A 98 9.08 -10.66 -3.56
C LYS A 98 8.86 -9.50 -4.53
N TYR A 99 7.76 -9.49 -5.24
CA TYR A 99 7.42 -8.41 -6.17
C TYR A 99 7.28 -7.07 -5.45
N VAL A 100 6.58 -7.08 -4.31
CA VAL A 100 6.39 -5.86 -3.52
C VAL A 100 7.71 -5.42 -2.89
N GLU A 101 8.54 -6.35 -2.43
CA GLU A 101 9.89 -6.03 -1.96
C GLU A 101 10.69 -5.29 -3.04
N ASP A 102 10.69 -5.80 -4.25
CA ASP A 102 11.40 -5.17 -5.37
C ASP A 102 10.81 -3.81 -5.72
N THR A 103 9.49 -3.66 -5.61
CA THR A 103 8.81 -2.39 -5.82
C THR A 103 9.26 -1.35 -4.78
N VAL A 104 9.30 -1.72 -3.51
CA VAL A 104 9.77 -0.83 -2.44
C VAL A 104 11.23 -0.46 -2.64
N ARG A 105 12.09 -1.41 -3.01
CA ARG A 105 13.50 -1.13 -3.31
C ARG A 105 13.64 -0.13 -4.45
N SER A 106 12.82 -0.27 -5.49
CA SER A 106 12.79 0.67 -6.62
C SER A 106 12.39 2.07 -6.18
N ALA A 107 11.37 2.17 -5.33
CA ALA A 107 10.93 3.46 -4.76
C ALA A 107 12.04 4.10 -3.91
N LEU A 108 12.69 3.32 -3.07
CA LEU A 108 13.77 3.82 -2.21
C LEU A 108 14.97 4.31 -3.02
N LYS A 109 15.30 3.60 -4.09
CA LYS A 109 16.35 4.04 -5.01
C LYS A 109 16.01 5.38 -5.65
N TYR A 110 14.77 5.54 -6.12
CA TYR A 110 14.32 6.79 -6.69
C TYR A 110 14.37 7.93 -5.67
N CYS A 111 13.93 7.68 -4.45
CA CYS A 111 13.97 8.68 -3.38
C CYS A 111 15.40 9.13 -3.06
N LYS A 112 16.34 8.18 -3.02
CA LYS A 112 17.75 8.48 -2.77
C LYS A 112 18.37 9.33 -3.88
N GLU A 113 18.05 9.01 -5.13
CA GLU A 113 18.58 9.71 -6.30
C GLU A 113 17.98 11.11 -6.47
N ASN A 114 16.80 11.37 -5.90
CA ASN A 114 16.05 12.60 -6.07
C ASN A 114 15.84 13.37 -4.76
N ASP A 115 16.56 13.01 -3.72
CA ASP A 115 16.58 13.71 -2.43
C ASP A 115 15.20 13.81 -1.77
N ILE A 116 14.42 12.72 -1.87
CA ILE A 116 13.09 12.61 -1.28
C ILE A 116 13.21 11.91 0.08
N GLN A 117 12.61 12.50 1.10
CA GLN A 117 12.63 11.94 2.45
C GLN A 117 11.85 10.63 2.52
N VAL A 118 12.41 9.65 3.24
CA VAL A 118 11.78 8.35 3.45
C VAL A 118 11.53 8.13 4.93
N ILE A 119 10.32 7.67 5.24
CA ILE A 119 9.96 7.25 6.60
C ILE A 119 9.50 5.80 6.53
N CYS A 120 10.13 4.95 7.32
CA CYS A 120 9.74 3.55 7.46
C CYS A 120 9.20 3.31 8.87
N GLU A 121 7.97 2.85 8.97
CA GLU A 121 7.40 2.44 10.24
C GLU A 121 7.80 1.01 10.54
N LYS A 122 8.44 0.81 11.69
CA LYS A 122 8.72 -0.52 12.20
C LYS A 122 7.46 -1.09 12.83
N ASN A 123 6.94 -2.16 12.24
CA ASN A 123 5.91 -2.94 12.92
C ASN A 123 6.60 -3.90 13.87
N VAL A 124 6.40 -3.67 15.15
CA VAL A 124 6.78 -4.63 16.18
C VAL A 124 5.64 -5.62 16.30
N VAL A 125 5.92 -6.83 15.95
CA VAL A 125 4.98 -7.93 16.14
C VAL A 125 5.14 -8.48 17.55
#